data_d5a9a505ce4cbe673c0b8ffceac2e320
#
_entry.id   d5a9a505ce4cbe673c0b8ffceac2e320
#
_cell.length_a   1.000
_cell.length_b   1.000
_cell.length_c   1.000
_cell.angle_alpha   90.00
_cell.angle_beta   90.00
_cell.angle_gamma   90.00
#
_symmetry.space_group_name_H-M   'P 1'
#
loop_
_entity.id
_entity.type
_entity.pdbx_description
1 polymer ?
#
loop_
_entity_poly.entity_id
_entity_poly.type
_entity_poly.pdbx_seq_one_letter_code
_entity_poly.pdbx_strand_id
1 'polypeptide(L)'
;GTAFRAIRAGEMNLVLAVFNMLPGFPLDGGRILRSMVWAFSGNFLRATGIASFIGSALGVALIVYGLAQLFMQASSVQSVWTLLIGWLLWSSARGGYKDAKRRERLKGVRVHDVLHSDTGAVPDDGTVEEFMERGLYHDRSEIRPVVDPVGRLVGVLVMQDIVGIPVERRAYTLLREAARSVDAAPLIEPNESLENAFNRAREEGVRRFF
;
A
#
# COMPACT_ATOMS: atom_id res chain seq x y z
N GLY A 1 -27.99 30.41 28.70
CA GLY A 1 -26.78 29.80 28.50
C GLY A 1 -26.67 28.33 28.13
N THR A 2 -26.72 27.41 29.07
CA THR A 2 -26.41 25.99 28.84
C THR A 2 -27.46 25.25 27.97
N ALA A 3 -28.73 25.49 28.20
CA ALA A 3 -29.83 24.88 27.43
C ALA A 3 -29.76 25.25 25.92
N PHE A 4 -29.44 26.49 25.57
CA PHE A 4 -29.30 26.94 24.16
C PHE A 4 -28.13 26.27 23.46
N ARG A 5 -26.99 26.06 24.17
CA ARG A 5 -25.83 25.32 23.62
C ARG A 5 -26.14 23.83 23.43
N ALA A 6 -26.88 23.23 24.34
CA ALA A 6 -27.29 21.82 24.23
C ALA A 6 -28.24 21.58 23.04
N ILE A 7 -29.20 22.48 22.80
CA ILE A 7 -30.13 22.40 21.67
C ILE A 7 -29.37 22.52 20.34
N ARG A 8 -28.47 23.53 20.20
CA ARG A 8 -27.63 23.67 19.01
C ARG A 8 -26.70 22.48 18.76
N ALA A 9 -26.10 21.94 19.82
CA ALA A 9 -25.27 20.72 19.70
C ALA A 9 -26.11 19.52 19.23
N GLY A 10 -27.34 19.39 19.69
CA GLY A 10 -28.28 18.35 19.23
C GLY A 10 -28.64 18.50 17.75
N GLU A 11 -28.94 19.71 17.30
CA GLU A 11 -29.22 20.00 15.87
C GLU A 11 -28.02 19.68 14.97
N MET A 12 -26.82 20.10 15.39
CA MET A 12 -25.59 19.80 14.61
C MET A 12 -25.31 18.29 14.53
N ASN A 13 -25.51 17.57 15.64
CA ASN A 13 -25.34 16.12 15.64
C ASN A 13 -26.36 15.41 14.75
N LEU A 14 -27.60 15.89 14.72
CA LEU A 14 -28.64 15.35 13.84
C LEU A 14 -28.29 15.58 12.36
N VAL A 15 -27.86 16.79 12.00
CA VAL A 15 -27.41 17.10 10.63
C VAL A 15 -26.22 16.22 10.24
N LEU A 16 -25.26 16.05 11.13
CA LEU A 16 -24.08 15.20 10.88
C LEU A 16 -24.48 13.72 10.72
N ALA A 17 -25.42 13.23 11.54
CA ALA A 17 -25.94 11.87 11.44
C ALA A 17 -26.66 11.64 10.09
N VAL A 18 -27.54 12.56 9.69
CA VAL A 18 -28.23 12.50 8.39
C VAL A 18 -27.22 12.54 7.24
N PHE A 19 -26.23 13.41 7.31
CA PHE A 19 -25.17 13.49 6.31
C PHE A 19 -24.39 12.17 6.21
N ASN A 20 -24.03 11.56 7.35
CA ASN A 20 -23.32 10.28 7.36
C ASN A 20 -24.16 9.11 6.85
N MET A 21 -25.50 9.23 6.85
CA MET A 21 -26.39 8.22 6.28
C MET A 21 -26.58 8.31 4.77
N LEU A 22 -25.99 9.30 4.10
CA LEU A 22 -26.02 9.37 2.65
C LEU A 22 -25.37 8.12 2.03
N PRO A 23 -26.00 7.53 0.99
CA PRO A 23 -25.58 6.23 0.42
C PRO A 23 -24.35 6.34 -0.47
N GLY A 24 -23.23 6.81 0.04
CA GLY A 24 -21.98 7.00 -0.70
C GLY A 24 -20.73 6.80 0.16
N PHE A 25 -19.74 6.08 -0.36
CA PHE A 25 -18.44 5.98 0.32
C PHE A 25 -17.73 7.38 0.27
N PRO A 26 -17.09 7.87 1.36
CA PRO A 26 -16.67 7.15 2.56
C PRO A 26 -17.65 7.20 3.75
N LEU A 27 -18.87 7.66 3.55
CA LEU A 27 -19.88 7.83 4.60
C LEU A 27 -20.41 6.49 5.12
N ASP A 28 -21.02 6.48 6.32
CA ASP A 28 -21.56 5.26 6.93
C ASP A 28 -22.71 4.67 6.11
N GLY A 29 -23.58 5.51 5.53
CA GLY A 29 -24.60 5.06 4.58
C GLY A 29 -24.01 4.36 3.35
N GLY A 30 -22.83 4.76 2.89
CA GLY A 30 -22.10 4.09 1.83
C GLY A 30 -21.58 2.70 2.23
N ARG A 31 -21.24 2.50 3.52
CA ARG A 31 -20.86 1.19 4.05
C ARG A 31 -22.07 0.26 4.14
N ILE A 32 -23.21 0.79 4.56
CA ILE A 32 -24.49 0.05 4.58
C ILE A 32 -24.89 -0.34 3.16
N LEU A 33 -24.90 0.61 2.23
CA LEU A 33 -25.17 0.34 0.80
C LEU A 33 -24.25 -0.75 0.25
N ARG A 34 -22.95 -0.66 0.50
CA ARG A 34 -21.99 -1.67 0.08
C ARG A 34 -22.33 -3.05 0.64
N SER A 35 -22.66 -3.15 1.93
CA SER A 35 -23.02 -4.41 2.56
C SER A 35 -24.29 -5.02 1.95
N MET A 36 -25.30 -4.19 1.68
CA MET A 36 -26.53 -4.62 1.01
C MET A 36 -26.25 -5.12 -0.41
N VAL A 37 -25.56 -4.33 -1.23
CA VAL A 37 -25.22 -4.73 -2.60
C VAL A 37 -24.35 -5.99 -2.61
N TRP A 38 -23.43 -6.13 -1.66
CA TRP A 38 -22.61 -7.33 -1.54
C TRP A 38 -23.43 -8.55 -1.17
N ALA A 39 -24.39 -8.45 -0.24
CA ALA A 39 -25.28 -9.52 0.14
C ALA A 39 -26.11 -10.06 -1.04
N PHE A 40 -26.54 -9.17 -1.96
CA PHE A 40 -27.32 -9.57 -3.14
C PHE A 40 -26.44 -10.00 -4.33
N SER A 41 -25.28 -9.39 -4.53
CA SER A 41 -24.43 -9.63 -5.72
C SER A 41 -23.35 -10.68 -5.51
N GLY A 42 -23.03 -11.05 -4.26
CA GLY A 42 -21.92 -11.92 -3.90
C GLY A 42 -20.52 -11.35 -4.24
N ASN A 43 -20.46 -10.15 -4.85
CA ASN A 43 -19.22 -9.56 -5.34
C ASN A 43 -18.87 -8.26 -4.60
N PHE A 44 -17.87 -8.37 -3.70
CA PHE A 44 -17.42 -7.25 -2.87
C PHE A 44 -16.88 -6.07 -3.68
N LEU A 45 -16.15 -6.35 -4.78
CA LEU A 45 -15.57 -5.30 -5.62
C LEU A 45 -16.64 -4.50 -6.37
N ARG A 46 -17.69 -5.19 -6.89
CA ARG A 46 -18.84 -4.52 -7.51
C ARG A 46 -19.58 -3.65 -6.50
N ALA A 47 -19.86 -4.18 -5.32
CA ALA A 47 -20.51 -3.43 -4.25
C ALA A 47 -19.72 -2.19 -3.83
N THR A 48 -18.40 -2.33 -3.67
CA THR A 48 -17.51 -1.19 -3.37
C THR A 48 -17.49 -0.19 -4.53
N GLY A 49 -17.51 -0.66 -5.78
CA GLY A 49 -17.56 0.19 -6.97
C GLY A 49 -18.82 1.07 -7.01
N ILE A 50 -19.99 0.49 -6.75
CA ILE A 50 -21.27 1.21 -6.71
C ILE A 50 -21.28 2.27 -5.58
N ALA A 51 -20.89 1.88 -4.37
CA ALA A 51 -20.83 2.82 -3.25
C ALA A 51 -19.82 3.97 -3.48
N SER A 52 -18.67 3.66 -4.08
CA SER A 52 -17.65 4.66 -4.44
C SER A 52 -18.09 5.57 -5.58
N PHE A 53 -18.82 5.04 -6.56
CA PHE A 53 -19.39 5.85 -7.65
C PHE A 53 -20.39 6.87 -7.12
N ILE A 54 -21.33 6.45 -6.26
CA ILE A 54 -22.32 7.33 -5.66
C ILE A 54 -21.62 8.39 -4.77
N GLY A 55 -20.65 7.99 -3.94
CA GLY A 55 -19.87 8.93 -3.13
C GLY A 55 -19.07 9.93 -3.98
N SER A 56 -18.51 9.49 -5.09
CA SER A 56 -17.81 10.37 -6.02
C SER A 56 -18.78 11.36 -6.70
N ALA A 57 -19.96 10.91 -7.08
CA ALA A 57 -20.99 11.76 -7.68
C ALA A 57 -21.47 12.84 -6.70
N LEU A 58 -21.71 12.48 -5.43
CA LEU A 58 -22.02 13.42 -4.36
C LEU A 58 -20.88 14.45 -4.17
N GLY A 59 -19.63 13.98 -4.14
CA GLY A 59 -18.48 14.88 -4.04
C GLY A 59 -18.40 15.87 -5.19
N VAL A 60 -18.58 15.42 -6.42
CA VAL A 60 -18.62 16.29 -7.62
C VAL A 60 -19.79 17.27 -7.55
N ALA A 61 -20.97 16.82 -7.14
CA ALA A 61 -22.14 17.71 -6.98
C ALA A 61 -21.87 18.83 -5.98
N LEU A 62 -21.22 18.53 -4.84
CA LEU A 62 -20.81 19.54 -3.87
C LEU A 62 -19.75 20.50 -4.41
N ILE A 63 -18.79 20.00 -5.21
CA ILE A 63 -17.80 20.86 -5.87
C ILE A 63 -18.49 21.83 -6.83
N VAL A 64 -19.38 21.32 -7.69
CA VAL A 64 -20.14 22.18 -8.65
C VAL A 64 -20.99 23.18 -7.91
N TYR A 65 -21.67 22.77 -6.84
CA TYR A 65 -22.48 23.66 -6.01
C TYR A 65 -21.62 24.76 -5.33
N GLY A 66 -20.48 24.38 -4.76
CA GLY A 66 -19.55 25.33 -4.14
C GLY A 66 -18.96 26.32 -5.15
N LEU A 67 -18.66 25.89 -6.38
CA LEU A 67 -18.25 26.76 -7.48
C LEU A 67 -19.36 27.73 -7.87
N ALA A 68 -20.60 27.24 -8.02
CA ALA A 68 -21.74 28.08 -8.34
C ALA A 68 -21.97 29.17 -7.27
N GLN A 69 -21.86 28.81 -5.97
CA GLN A 69 -21.93 29.80 -4.88
C GLN A 69 -20.80 30.83 -4.96
N LEU A 70 -19.59 30.42 -5.33
CA LEU A 70 -18.46 31.35 -5.44
C LEU A 70 -18.67 32.38 -6.55
N PHE A 71 -19.30 32.00 -7.66
CA PHE A 71 -19.61 32.91 -8.78
C PHE A 71 -20.84 33.79 -8.54
N MET A 72 -21.82 33.26 -7.80
CA MET A 72 -23.08 34.01 -7.56
C MET A 72 -23.02 34.94 -6.36
N GLN A 73 -22.28 34.61 -5.33
CA GLN A 73 -22.12 35.38 -4.10
C GLN A 73 -20.63 35.60 -3.87
N ALA A 74 -20.18 36.86 -4.00
CA ALA A 74 -18.77 37.20 -3.82
C ALA A 74 -18.16 36.55 -2.56
N SER A 75 -17.29 35.57 -2.79
CA SER A 75 -16.34 34.95 -1.86
C SER A 75 -16.82 34.78 -0.41
N SER A 76 -17.69 33.82 -0.14
CA SER A 76 -17.99 33.45 1.23
C SER A 76 -17.08 32.29 1.68
N VAL A 77 -16.65 32.31 2.94
CA VAL A 77 -15.94 31.20 3.60
C VAL A 77 -16.72 29.88 3.46
N GLN A 78 -18.04 29.98 3.40
CA GLN A 78 -18.94 28.82 3.21
C GLN A 78 -18.70 28.11 1.87
N SER A 79 -18.48 28.83 0.77
CA SER A 79 -18.22 28.26 -0.56
C SER A 79 -16.92 27.46 -0.56
N VAL A 80 -15.87 27.98 0.10
CA VAL A 80 -14.57 27.29 0.22
C VAL A 80 -14.71 25.98 1.02
N TRP A 81 -15.46 26.01 2.14
CA TRP A 81 -15.74 24.79 2.91
C TRP A 81 -16.51 23.75 2.10
N THR A 82 -17.51 24.18 1.33
CA THR A 82 -18.28 23.27 0.48
C THR A 82 -17.41 22.61 -0.58
N LEU A 83 -16.51 23.37 -1.21
CA LEU A 83 -15.52 22.85 -2.17
C LEU A 83 -14.57 21.83 -1.52
N LEU A 84 -14.07 22.16 -0.34
CA LEU A 84 -13.15 21.30 0.41
C LEU A 84 -13.81 19.96 0.78
N ILE A 85 -15.04 20.01 1.29
CA ILE A 85 -15.81 18.80 1.64
C ILE A 85 -16.09 17.97 0.39
N GLY A 86 -16.50 18.60 -0.70
CA GLY A 86 -16.74 17.92 -1.98
C GLY A 86 -15.49 17.22 -2.51
N TRP A 87 -14.36 17.91 -2.48
CA TRP A 87 -13.06 17.33 -2.88
C TRP A 87 -12.64 16.18 -1.97
N LEU A 88 -12.81 16.31 -0.66
CA LEU A 88 -12.49 15.27 0.30
C LEU A 88 -13.33 13.99 0.07
N LEU A 89 -14.65 14.17 -0.14
CA LEU A 89 -15.54 13.04 -0.46
C LEU A 89 -15.14 12.35 -1.77
N TRP A 90 -14.91 13.13 -2.82
CA TRP A 90 -14.51 12.62 -4.13
C TRP A 90 -13.19 11.85 -4.07
N SER A 91 -12.16 12.41 -3.42
CA SER A 91 -10.85 11.79 -3.31
C SER A 91 -10.88 10.51 -2.46
N SER A 92 -11.61 10.53 -1.33
CA SER A 92 -11.78 9.38 -0.45
C SER A 92 -12.55 8.25 -1.12
N ALA A 93 -13.63 8.56 -1.84
CA ALA A 93 -14.42 7.57 -2.57
C ALA A 93 -13.57 6.82 -3.63
N ARG A 94 -12.73 7.56 -4.37
CA ARG A 94 -11.81 6.96 -5.35
C ARG A 94 -10.70 6.16 -4.70
N GLY A 95 -10.15 6.61 -3.59
CA GLY A 95 -9.13 5.90 -2.81
C GLY A 95 -9.62 4.52 -2.37
N GLY A 96 -10.79 4.47 -1.76
CA GLY A 96 -11.40 3.23 -1.27
C GLY A 96 -11.64 2.17 -2.35
N TYR A 97 -12.05 2.58 -3.56
CA TYR A 97 -12.21 1.65 -4.69
C TYR A 97 -10.87 1.13 -5.20
N LYS A 98 -9.84 1.99 -5.30
CA LYS A 98 -8.49 1.58 -5.72
C LYS A 98 -7.91 0.56 -4.76
N ASP A 99 -8.07 0.76 -3.46
CA ASP A 99 -7.58 -0.16 -2.43
C ASP A 99 -8.31 -1.52 -2.49
N ALA A 100 -9.63 -1.50 -2.64
CA ALA A 100 -10.41 -2.74 -2.80
C ALA A 100 -9.99 -3.51 -4.06
N LYS A 101 -9.78 -2.83 -5.18
CA LYS A 101 -9.32 -3.43 -6.44
C LYS A 101 -7.91 -4.00 -6.32
N ARG A 102 -7.01 -3.34 -5.59
CA ARG A 102 -5.65 -3.83 -5.33
C ARG A 102 -5.68 -5.13 -4.51
N ARG A 103 -6.46 -5.16 -3.43
CA ARG A 103 -6.62 -6.36 -2.59
C ARG A 103 -7.19 -7.54 -3.38
N GLU A 104 -8.21 -7.29 -4.20
CA GLU A 104 -8.81 -8.36 -5.02
C GLU A 104 -7.83 -8.95 -6.04
N ARG A 105 -6.93 -8.14 -6.60
CA ARG A 105 -5.89 -8.62 -7.53
C ARG A 105 -4.83 -9.48 -6.84
N LEU A 106 -4.56 -9.25 -5.56
CA LEU A 106 -3.59 -10.02 -4.78
C LEU A 106 -4.20 -11.27 -4.15
N LYS A 107 -5.54 -11.36 -4.17
CA LYS A 107 -6.27 -12.48 -3.58
C LYS A 107 -6.02 -13.77 -4.36
N GLY A 108 -5.50 -14.77 -3.66
CA GLY A 108 -5.19 -16.08 -4.25
C GLY A 108 -3.83 -16.17 -4.97
N VAL A 109 -3.09 -15.07 -5.09
CA VAL A 109 -1.71 -15.09 -5.59
C VAL A 109 -0.79 -15.48 -4.43
N ARG A 110 0.02 -16.52 -4.63
CA ARG A 110 1.04 -16.94 -3.68
C ARG A 110 2.37 -16.27 -4.02
N VAL A 111 3.23 -16.20 -3.03
CA VAL A 111 4.58 -15.64 -3.22
C VAL A 111 5.32 -16.38 -4.33
N HIS A 112 5.24 -17.73 -4.37
CA HIS A 112 5.90 -18.53 -5.39
C HIS A 112 5.44 -18.24 -6.82
N ASP A 113 4.20 -17.76 -7.03
CA ASP A 113 3.67 -17.45 -8.37
C ASP A 113 4.34 -16.19 -8.99
N VAL A 114 4.95 -15.36 -8.15
CA VAL A 114 5.62 -14.11 -8.55
C VAL A 114 7.14 -14.13 -8.35
N LEU A 115 7.66 -15.16 -7.68
CA LEU A 115 9.10 -15.34 -7.55
C LEU A 115 9.69 -15.73 -8.91
N HIS A 116 10.72 -15.00 -9.31
CA HIS A 116 11.54 -15.40 -10.43
C HIS A 116 12.53 -16.46 -9.92
N SER A 117 12.53 -17.63 -10.55
CA SER A 117 13.41 -18.75 -10.18
C SER A 117 14.89 -18.47 -10.42
N ASP A 118 15.22 -17.46 -11.21
CA ASP A 118 16.59 -17.08 -11.51
C ASP A 118 17.04 -15.93 -10.59
N THR A 119 17.23 -16.27 -9.32
CA THR A 119 17.67 -15.30 -8.30
C THR A 119 19.16 -15.02 -8.35
N GLY A 120 19.92 -15.66 -9.27
CA GLY A 120 21.35 -15.47 -9.39
C GLY A 120 22.08 -15.72 -8.06
N ALA A 121 21.79 -16.85 -7.41
CA ALA A 121 22.45 -17.25 -6.18
C ALA A 121 23.97 -17.31 -6.40
N VAL A 122 24.74 -16.85 -5.41
CA VAL A 122 26.21 -16.82 -5.47
C VAL A 122 26.76 -17.78 -4.41
N PRO A 123 27.88 -18.50 -4.70
CA PRO A 123 28.52 -19.38 -3.75
C PRO A 123 29.16 -18.60 -2.62
N ASP A 124 29.16 -19.16 -1.42
CA ASP A 124 29.64 -18.52 -0.19
C ASP A 124 31.17 -18.41 -0.09
N ASP A 125 31.88 -19.26 -0.82
CA ASP A 125 33.34 -19.38 -0.84
C ASP A 125 34.02 -18.45 -1.84
N GLY A 126 33.27 -17.77 -2.70
CA GLY A 126 33.81 -16.78 -3.64
C GLY A 126 34.27 -15.50 -2.93
N THR A 127 35.20 -14.76 -3.56
CA THR A 127 35.62 -13.44 -3.06
C THR A 127 34.76 -12.32 -3.62
N VAL A 128 34.75 -11.18 -2.93
CA VAL A 128 34.07 -9.96 -3.40
C VAL A 128 34.67 -9.48 -4.74
N GLU A 129 35.98 -9.63 -4.94
CA GLU A 129 36.66 -9.25 -6.19
C GLU A 129 36.17 -10.09 -7.36
N GLU A 130 36.20 -11.42 -7.24
CA GLU A 130 35.70 -12.35 -8.26
C GLU A 130 34.23 -12.09 -8.62
N PHE A 131 33.41 -11.78 -7.61
CA PHE A 131 32.00 -11.44 -7.81
C PHE A 131 31.85 -10.18 -8.68
N MET A 132 32.63 -9.15 -8.40
CA MET A 132 32.57 -7.89 -9.15
C MET A 132 33.13 -8.06 -10.58
N GLU A 133 34.21 -8.83 -10.78
CA GLU A 133 34.82 -9.09 -12.08
C GLU A 133 33.89 -9.90 -13.01
N ARG A 134 33.15 -10.85 -12.50
CA ARG A 134 32.18 -11.65 -13.27
C ARG A 134 31.02 -10.85 -13.84
N GLY A 135 30.97 -9.55 -13.58
CA GLY A 135 29.91 -8.67 -14.10
C GLY A 135 28.52 -8.91 -13.52
N LEU A 136 28.40 -9.76 -12.50
CA LEU A 136 27.17 -10.01 -11.77
C LEU A 136 26.63 -8.73 -11.09
N TYR A 137 27.49 -7.73 -10.99
CA TYR A 137 27.18 -6.36 -10.57
C TYR A 137 26.22 -5.62 -11.52
N HIS A 138 26.22 -5.97 -12.83
CA HIS A 138 25.42 -5.28 -13.85
C HIS A 138 23.95 -5.75 -13.93
N ASP A 139 23.64 -6.86 -13.29
CA ASP A 139 22.24 -7.29 -13.17
C ASP A 139 21.55 -6.40 -12.11
N ARG A 140 20.34 -5.93 -12.45
CA ARG A 140 19.57 -4.95 -11.66
C ARG A 140 19.14 -5.45 -10.26
N SER A 141 19.51 -6.67 -9.88
CA SER A 141 19.25 -7.21 -8.56
C SER A 141 20.15 -6.56 -7.53
N GLU A 142 19.60 -5.63 -6.74
CA GLU A 142 20.34 -4.99 -5.64
C GLU A 142 20.67 -5.96 -4.49
N ILE A 143 20.16 -7.19 -4.55
CA ILE A 143 20.24 -8.19 -3.49
C ILE A 143 20.40 -9.58 -4.13
N ARG A 144 21.33 -10.40 -3.57
CA ARG A 144 21.58 -11.76 -4.04
C ARG A 144 21.67 -12.73 -2.88
N PRO A 145 21.05 -13.91 -2.99
CA PRO A 145 21.22 -14.96 -1.99
C PRO A 145 22.62 -15.56 -2.07
N VAL A 146 23.24 -15.81 -0.92
CA VAL A 146 24.50 -16.51 -0.78
C VAL A 146 24.21 -17.93 -0.30
N VAL A 147 24.68 -18.93 -1.02
CA VAL A 147 24.38 -20.33 -0.75
C VAL A 147 25.66 -21.12 -0.51
N ASP A 148 25.57 -22.12 0.39
CA ASP A 148 26.64 -23.09 0.62
C ASP A 148 26.74 -24.10 -0.56
N PRO A 149 27.79 -24.94 -0.63
CA PRO A 149 27.92 -25.96 -1.68
C PRO A 149 26.79 -26.99 -1.74
N VAL A 150 25.96 -27.08 -0.71
CA VAL A 150 24.78 -27.97 -0.66
C VAL A 150 23.50 -27.23 -1.10
N GLY A 151 23.61 -25.93 -1.42
CA GLY A 151 22.50 -25.11 -1.87
C GLY A 151 21.66 -24.50 -0.75
N ARG A 152 22.12 -24.52 0.50
CA ARG A 152 21.41 -23.89 1.63
C ARG A 152 21.77 -22.41 1.69
N LEU A 153 20.76 -21.60 1.98
CA LEU A 153 20.93 -20.16 2.15
C LEU A 153 21.76 -19.86 3.40
N VAL A 154 22.93 -19.23 3.21
CA VAL A 154 23.86 -18.82 4.29
C VAL A 154 23.65 -17.36 4.66
N GLY A 155 23.32 -16.53 3.68
CA GLY A 155 23.15 -15.10 3.89
C GLY A 155 22.63 -14.39 2.65
N VAL A 156 22.57 -13.08 2.74
CA VAL A 156 22.07 -12.22 1.69
C VAL A 156 23.06 -11.10 1.40
N LEU A 157 23.50 -11.01 0.17
CA LEU A 157 24.45 -10.01 -0.31
C LEU A 157 23.70 -8.77 -0.74
N VAL A 158 23.97 -7.63 -0.13
CA VAL A 158 23.41 -6.34 -0.50
C VAL A 158 24.45 -5.54 -1.27
N MET A 159 24.12 -5.12 -2.51
CA MET A 159 25.09 -4.43 -3.38
C MET A 159 25.68 -3.17 -2.75
N GLN A 160 24.89 -2.46 -1.94
CA GLN A 160 25.37 -1.27 -1.23
C GLN A 160 26.51 -1.57 -0.26
N ASP A 161 26.43 -2.74 0.41
CA ASP A 161 27.46 -3.16 1.37
C ASP A 161 28.76 -3.57 0.64
N ILE A 162 28.63 -4.22 -0.52
CA ILE A 162 29.74 -4.63 -1.38
C ILE A 162 30.53 -3.42 -1.91
N VAL A 163 29.82 -2.41 -2.40
CA VAL A 163 30.46 -1.17 -2.91
C VAL A 163 31.22 -0.45 -1.80
N GLY A 164 30.76 -0.54 -0.56
CA GLY A 164 31.41 0.04 0.61
C GLY A 164 32.70 -0.65 1.04
N ILE A 165 33.02 -1.84 0.51
CA ILE A 165 34.28 -2.56 0.84
C ILE A 165 35.46 -1.94 0.06
N PRO A 166 36.52 -1.50 0.78
CA PRO A 166 37.71 -0.97 0.14
C PRO A 166 38.33 -1.95 -0.88
N VAL A 167 38.85 -1.42 -2.00
CA VAL A 167 39.35 -2.24 -3.12
C VAL A 167 40.41 -3.22 -2.66
N GLU A 168 41.28 -2.78 -1.74
CA GLU A 168 42.40 -3.58 -1.20
C GLU A 168 41.93 -4.79 -0.38
N ARG A 169 40.72 -4.78 0.09
CA ARG A 169 40.11 -5.87 0.88
C ARG A 169 39.30 -6.84 0.06
N ARG A 170 38.88 -6.48 -1.14
CA ARG A 170 37.93 -7.26 -1.94
C ARG A 170 38.46 -8.65 -2.31
N ALA A 171 39.78 -8.75 -2.59
CA ALA A 171 40.45 -10.00 -2.90
C ALA A 171 40.51 -10.99 -1.74
N TYR A 172 40.36 -10.49 -0.50
CA TYR A 172 40.49 -11.31 0.72
C TYR A 172 39.18 -11.46 1.50
N THR A 173 38.14 -10.74 1.10
CA THR A 173 36.82 -10.80 1.75
C THR A 173 35.96 -11.83 1.05
N LEU A 174 35.55 -12.88 1.77
CA LEU A 174 34.65 -13.90 1.25
C LEU A 174 33.20 -13.38 1.20
N LEU A 175 32.41 -13.87 0.24
CA LEU A 175 31.03 -13.47 0.11
C LEU A 175 30.19 -13.81 1.34
N ARG A 176 30.47 -14.89 2.04
CA ARG A 176 29.82 -15.24 3.32
C ARG A 176 30.09 -14.21 4.43
N GLU A 177 31.26 -13.54 4.41
CA GLU A 177 31.62 -12.52 5.41
C GLU A 177 30.99 -11.17 5.10
N ALA A 178 30.82 -10.89 3.79
CA ALA A 178 30.15 -9.68 3.29
C ALA A 178 28.62 -9.78 3.32
N ALA A 179 28.08 -10.99 3.39
CA ALA A 179 26.64 -11.23 3.43
C ALA A 179 26.04 -10.92 4.80
N ARG A 180 24.84 -10.39 4.81
CA ARG A 180 24.03 -10.26 6.03
C ARG A 180 23.47 -11.64 6.41
N SER A 181 23.45 -11.95 7.71
CA SER A 181 22.87 -13.18 8.22
C SER A 181 21.41 -13.34 7.81
N VAL A 182 20.99 -14.56 7.53
CA VAL A 182 19.61 -14.94 7.22
C VAL A 182 18.66 -14.60 8.38
N ASP A 183 19.13 -14.73 9.64
CA ASP A 183 18.33 -14.41 10.82
C ASP A 183 17.94 -12.94 10.95
N ALA A 184 18.68 -12.05 10.27
CA ALA A 184 18.40 -10.63 10.20
C ALA A 184 17.54 -10.24 8.98
N ALA A 185 17.24 -11.19 8.11
CA ALA A 185 16.48 -10.95 6.89
C ALA A 185 15.02 -11.39 7.08
N PRO A 186 14.04 -10.55 6.74
CA PRO A 186 12.64 -10.94 6.77
C PRO A 186 12.39 -11.99 5.66
N LEU A 187 12.32 -13.24 6.06
CA LEU A 187 12.03 -14.36 5.16
C LEU A 187 10.54 -14.47 4.88
N ILE A 188 10.20 -14.80 3.64
CA ILE A 188 8.84 -15.12 3.22
C ILE A 188 8.76 -16.58 2.78
N GLU A 189 7.71 -17.27 3.24
CA GLU A 189 7.44 -18.61 2.78
C GLU A 189 6.87 -18.61 1.35
N PRO A 190 7.34 -19.49 0.44
CA PRO A 190 6.84 -19.55 -0.93
C PRO A 190 5.33 -19.78 -1.03
N ASN A 191 4.74 -20.47 -0.08
CA ASN A 191 3.31 -20.78 -0.03
C ASN A 191 2.46 -19.72 0.67
N GLU A 192 3.08 -18.70 1.26
CA GLU A 192 2.37 -17.58 1.88
C GLU A 192 1.59 -16.80 0.83
N SER A 193 0.43 -16.24 1.23
CA SER A 193 -0.31 -15.36 0.32
C SER A 193 0.44 -14.04 0.15
N LEU A 194 0.47 -13.54 -1.08
CA LEU A 194 1.14 -12.28 -1.40
C LEU A 194 0.54 -11.09 -0.62
N GLU A 195 -0.75 -11.16 -0.28
CA GLU A 195 -1.43 -10.16 0.55
C GLU A 195 -0.86 -10.13 1.98
N ASN A 196 -0.67 -11.30 2.61
CA ASN A 196 -0.09 -11.40 3.95
C ASN A 196 1.36 -10.93 3.97
N ALA A 197 2.14 -11.33 2.98
CA ALA A 197 3.52 -10.89 2.80
C ALA A 197 3.61 -9.36 2.73
N PHE A 198 2.76 -8.71 1.93
CA PHE A 198 2.71 -7.25 1.85
C PHE A 198 2.26 -6.56 3.14
N ASN A 199 1.30 -7.15 3.86
CA ASN A 199 0.85 -6.58 5.14
C ASN A 199 1.98 -6.65 6.18
N ARG A 200 2.67 -7.78 6.28
CA ARG A 200 3.83 -7.95 7.15
C ARG A 200 4.96 -6.98 6.81
N ALA A 201 5.27 -6.81 5.51
CA ALA A 201 6.24 -5.81 5.06
C ALA A 201 5.93 -4.41 5.55
N ARG A 202 4.65 -4.06 5.52
CA ARG A 202 4.19 -2.73 5.93
C ARG A 202 4.24 -2.53 7.44
N GLU A 203 3.90 -3.56 8.21
CA GLU A 203 3.92 -3.53 9.68
C GLU A 203 5.34 -3.49 10.23
N GLU A 204 6.24 -4.27 9.64
CA GLU A 204 7.66 -4.35 10.02
C GLU A 204 8.52 -3.22 9.41
N GLY A 205 7.94 -2.38 8.55
CA GLY A 205 8.66 -1.30 7.87
C GLY A 205 9.69 -1.80 6.86
N VAL A 206 9.58 -3.05 6.45
CA VAL A 206 10.50 -3.72 5.54
C VAL A 206 10.12 -3.40 4.11
N ARG A 207 11.08 -2.92 3.33
CA ARG A 207 10.86 -2.59 1.92
C ARG A 207 11.13 -3.77 0.98
N ARG A 208 11.79 -4.82 1.46
CA ARG A 208 12.22 -5.99 0.68
C ARG A 208 12.18 -7.22 1.55
N PHE A 209 11.71 -8.32 0.97
CA PHE A 209 11.72 -9.66 1.55
C PHE A 209 12.66 -10.58 0.76
N PHE A 210 13.05 -11.65 1.40
CA PHE A 210 13.92 -12.69 0.86
C PHE A 210 13.21 -14.04 0.88
#